data_ff624b431a17aca0b39d062d5437a315
#
_entry.id   ff624b431a17aca0b39d062d5437a315
#
_cell.length_a   1.000
_cell.length_b   1.000
_cell.length_c   1.000
_cell.angle_alpha   90.00
_cell.angle_beta   90.00
_cell.angle_gamma   90.00
#
_symmetry.space_group_name_H-M   'P 1'
#
loop_
_entity.id
_entity.type
_entity.pdbx_description
1 polymer ?
#
loop_
_entity_poly.entity_id
_entity_poly.type
_entity_poly.pdbx_seq_one_letter_code
_entity_poly.pdbx_strand_id
1 'polypeptide(L)'
;MSRKKFENLTENAEFEIDENTENVTGMEIGDECESVIPDLATPSSGIVENVQANAADNVQESLADKVKVVSPFKLVLKRFFRSRLSVVGLSIFLAVLLFSFLGPLFVAWEETERDTSVSHDVSFSQQVEKDKNEDGNVYEYSVVFVGYIESLNPHAPAFTYGTRSNGERALHVLGTDKDGYDIFVRIMYGGRMSLILSFMVVLVYTLIGVVLGGLAGYFGGWVDMIIMRIVDILNCIPSLPILLIVGAIYNGLDLPPSLRVYVMMGVLTLLSWPGTCRLVRGQILFLREQEYMVAADALGFGVGRKIFKHLVPNVMPQLIVSMTLGLGGTILSEATLSYLSLGAPKEIASLGQMVSLSTQSMTIMEYYILDWLPAGIMIILAVVAFNFIGDGLRDALDPKMKR
;
A
#
# COMPACT_ATOMS: atom_id res chain seq x y z
N MET A 1 9.39 -34.71 19.11
CA MET A 1 10.68 -34.51 18.44
C MET A 1 10.81 -33.00 18.23
N SER A 2 11.64 -32.23 18.84
CA SER A 2 12.75 -32.51 19.72
C SER A 2 13.12 -31.21 20.44
N ARG A 3 12.99 -31.20 21.77
CA ARG A 3 13.45 -30.15 22.70
C ARG A 3 14.99 -30.21 22.91
N LYS A 4 15.66 -31.14 22.26
CA LYS A 4 17.12 -31.42 22.38
C LYS A 4 18.00 -30.70 21.34
N LYS A 5 17.44 -29.81 20.48
CA LYS A 5 18.25 -29.12 19.45
C LYS A 5 18.55 -27.66 19.81
N PHE A 6 18.06 -27.19 20.96
CA PHE A 6 18.30 -25.81 21.44
C PHE A 6 19.33 -25.70 22.54
N GLU A 7 19.72 -26.82 23.18
CA GLU A 7 20.74 -26.82 24.26
C GLU A 7 22.19 -26.87 23.76
N ASN A 8 22.43 -27.21 22.49
CA ASN A 8 23.79 -27.29 21.93
C ASN A 8 24.29 -26.01 21.21
N LEU A 9 23.60 -24.91 21.35
CA LEU A 9 24.01 -23.62 20.74
C LEU A 9 24.45 -22.55 21.76
N THR A 10 24.41 -22.88 23.04
CA THR A 10 24.87 -21.98 24.12
C THR A 10 26.19 -22.38 24.75
N GLU A 11 26.80 -23.49 24.34
CA GLU A 11 28.02 -24.03 24.99
C GLU A 11 29.33 -23.77 24.22
N ASN A 12 29.32 -23.08 23.09
CA ASN A 12 30.52 -22.77 22.30
C ASN A 12 30.63 -21.29 21.88
N ALA A 13 30.34 -20.37 22.80
CA ALA A 13 30.73 -18.96 22.68
C ALA A 13 31.53 -18.59 23.94
N GLU A 14 32.66 -19.27 24.18
CA GLU A 14 33.72 -18.69 24.99
C GLU A 14 34.36 -17.57 24.15
N PHE A 15 34.08 -16.33 24.53
CA PHE A 15 34.82 -15.17 24.09
C PHE A 15 36.16 -15.23 24.81
N GLU A 16 37.23 -15.58 24.09
CA GLU A 16 38.61 -15.29 24.49
C GLU A 16 38.71 -13.76 24.59
N ILE A 17 38.63 -13.23 25.78
CA ILE A 17 39.06 -11.86 26.10
C ILE A 17 40.59 -11.93 26.18
N ASP A 18 41.24 -11.35 25.15
CA ASP A 18 42.69 -11.17 25.11
C ASP A 18 43.11 -10.25 26.27
N GLU A 19 43.80 -10.84 27.26
CA GLU A 19 44.28 -10.20 28.51
C GLU A 19 45.36 -9.14 28.30
N ASN A 20 45.59 -8.67 27.06
CA ASN A 20 46.68 -7.72 26.75
C ASN A 20 46.25 -6.23 26.62
N THR A 21 45.05 -5.86 27.05
CA THR A 21 44.61 -4.45 27.00
C THR A 21 44.47 -3.75 28.34
N GLU A 22 44.90 -4.36 29.47
CA GLU A 22 44.84 -3.74 30.81
C GLU A 22 46.15 -3.11 31.30
N ASN A 23 47.16 -2.84 30.47
CA ASN A 23 48.42 -2.28 30.91
C ASN A 23 48.80 -0.94 30.22
N VAL A 24 47.87 0.00 30.09
CA VAL A 24 48.20 1.37 29.68
C VAL A 24 47.56 2.44 30.58
N THR A 25 47.42 2.14 31.86
CA THR A 25 47.11 3.19 32.86
C THR A 25 48.01 2.95 34.08
N GLY A 26 49.20 3.56 34.10
CA GLY A 26 50.03 3.50 35.26
C GLY A 26 51.53 3.50 34.95
N MET A 27 51.98 4.37 34.05
CA MET A 27 53.43 4.70 34.00
C MET A 27 53.62 5.98 34.82
N GLU A 28 53.89 5.83 36.11
CA GLU A 28 54.59 6.81 36.90
C GLU A 28 55.98 6.97 36.28
N ILE A 29 56.27 8.22 35.78
CA ILE A 29 57.60 8.63 35.33
C ILE A 29 58.45 8.78 36.58
N GLY A 30 59.19 7.75 36.90
CA GLY A 30 60.21 7.81 37.93
C GLY A 30 61.41 8.66 37.48
N ASP A 31 61.97 9.43 38.43
CA ASP A 31 63.05 10.40 38.32
C ASP A 31 64.43 9.83 37.98
N GLU A 32 64.60 8.94 37.03
CA GLU A 32 65.91 8.36 36.67
C GLU A 32 66.29 8.41 35.19
N CYS A 33 66.01 9.53 34.51
CA CYS A 33 66.56 9.79 33.15
C CYS A 33 67.24 11.15 33.00
N GLU A 34 68.07 11.54 34.00
CA GLU A 34 68.78 12.83 33.96
C GLU A 34 70.30 12.70 33.69
N SER A 35 70.78 11.70 32.99
CA SER A 35 72.25 11.62 32.80
C SER A 35 72.79 11.13 31.45
N VAL A 36 72.00 11.11 30.37
CA VAL A 36 72.60 10.80 29.04
C VAL A 36 71.88 11.55 27.94
N ILE A 37 72.01 12.86 27.81
CA ILE A 37 71.81 13.61 26.57
C ILE A 37 72.83 14.73 26.45
N PRO A 38 73.85 14.63 25.56
CA PRO A 38 74.67 15.77 25.21
C PRO A 38 73.90 16.71 24.31
N ASP A 39 73.91 17.99 24.64
CA ASP A 39 73.66 19.18 23.85
C ASP A 39 73.08 19.00 22.45
N LEU A 40 71.76 18.83 22.33
CA LEU A 40 71.03 19.13 21.11
C LEU A 40 70.22 20.40 21.37
N ALA A 41 70.55 21.49 20.64
CA ALA A 41 69.91 22.79 20.69
C ALA A 41 68.33 22.60 20.72
N THR A 42 67.72 23.18 21.75
CA THR A 42 66.26 23.27 21.89
C THR A 42 65.68 23.89 20.63
N PRO A 43 64.82 23.12 19.88
CA PRO A 43 64.09 23.74 18.76
C PRO A 43 63.22 24.85 19.33
N SER A 44 63.25 26.01 18.75
CA SER A 44 62.42 27.16 19.14
C SER A 44 60.98 26.71 19.27
N SER A 45 60.31 27.08 20.36
CA SER A 45 58.93 26.72 20.71
C SER A 45 57.92 26.89 19.56
N GLY A 46 58.18 27.78 18.63
CA GLY A 46 57.36 28.02 17.43
C GLY A 46 57.39 26.91 16.36
N ILE A 47 58.46 26.05 16.36
CA ILE A 47 58.53 24.95 15.38
C ILE A 47 57.67 23.75 15.86
N VAL A 48 57.66 23.49 17.15
CA VAL A 48 56.86 22.37 17.75
C VAL A 48 55.38 22.72 17.69
N GLU A 49 54.98 23.96 17.98
CA GLU A 49 53.59 24.43 17.83
C GLU A 49 53.10 24.36 16.38
N ASN A 50 53.92 24.79 15.41
CA ASN A 50 53.56 24.73 13.99
C ASN A 50 53.49 23.28 13.47
N VAL A 51 54.31 22.36 13.94
CA VAL A 51 54.24 20.94 13.55
C VAL A 51 53.00 20.26 14.15
N GLN A 52 52.66 20.60 15.42
CA GLN A 52 51.44 20.09 16.05
C GLN A 52 50.15 20.69 15.43
N ALA A 53 50.13 21.98 15.11
CA ALA A 53 49.01 22.61 14.43
C ALA A 53 48.80 22.04 13.02
N ASN A 54 49.88 21.90 12.22
CA ASN A 54 49.80 21.30 10.89
C ASN A 54 49.44 19.80 10.91
N ALA A 55 49.87 19.08 11.95
CA ALA A 55 49.46 17.67 12.11
C ALA A 55 47.99 17.53 12.50
N ALA A 56 47.49 18.45 13.37
CA ALA A 56 46.07 18.47 13.75
C ALA A 56 45.17 18.87 12.57
N ASP A 57 45.56 19.89 11.79
CA ASP A 57 44.84 20.33 10.60
C ASP A 57 44.82 19.22 9.50
N ASN A 58 45.95 18.58 9.25
CA ASN A 58 46.03 17.45 8.29
C ASN A 58 45.20 16.23 8.75
N VAL A 59 45.14 15.97 10.07
CA VAL A 59 44.26 14.89 10.61
C VAL A 59 42.78 15.27 10.52
N GLN A 60 42.44 16.55 10.80
CA GLN A 60 41.07 17.04 10.64
C GLN A 60 40.62 17.04 9.16
N GLU A 61 41.49 17.49 8.24
CA GLU A 61 41.21 17.46 6.80
C GLU A 61 41.10 16.05 6.27
N SER A 62 41.96 15.11 6.71
CA SER A 62 41.88 13.69 6.34
C SER A 62 40.66 12.97 6.93
N LEU A 63 40.18 13.38 8.10
CA LEU A 63 38.96 12.89 8.71
C LEU A 63 37.71 13.48 8.05
N ALA A 64 37.72 14.76 7.68
CA ALA A 64 36.63 15.42 6.97
C ALA A 64 36.44 14.83 5.56
N ASP A 65 37.54 14.49 4.86
CA ASP A 65 37.49 13.90 3.52
C ASP A 65 37.05 12.41 3.55
N LYS A 66 37.30 11.70 4.65
CA LYS A 66 36.83 10.31 4.85
C LYS A 66 35.39 10.20 5.28
N VAL A 67 34.80 11.22 5.90
CA VAL A 67 33.40 11.26 6.28
C VAL A 67 32.59 11.90 5.16
N LYS A 68 32.37 11.18 4.06
CA LYS A 68 31.30 11.52 3.10
C LYS A 68 29.98 11.47 3.83
N VAL A 69 29.45 12.61 4.24
CA VAL A 69 28.09 12.73 4.78
C VAL A 69 27.12 12.33 3.70
N VAL A 70 26.76 11.05 3.69
CA VAL A 70 25.76 10.52 2.75
C VAL A 70 24.41 11.05 3.20
N SER A 71 23.70 11.75 2.31
CA SER A 71 22.34 12.22 2.57
C SER A 71 21.49 11.06 3.13
N PRO A 72 20.71 11.31 4.21
CA PRO A 72 19.87 10.28 4.84
C PRO A 72 18.98 9.53 3.83
N PHE A 73 18.47 10.24 2.83
CA PHE A 73 17.67 9.67 1.76
C PHE A 73 18.45 8.66 0.91
N LYS A 74 19.70 8.96 0.53
CA LYS A 74 20.55 8.03 -0.23
C LYS A 74 20.85 6.76 0.57
N LEU A 75 20.98 6.88 1.89
CA LEU A 75 21.23 5.74 2.77
C LEU A 75 19.99 4.83 2.86
N VAL A 76 18.80 5.39 3.01
CA VAL A 76 17.54 4.65 2.97
C VAL A 76 17.37 3.94 1.64
N LEU A 77 17.58 4.65 0.52
CA LEU A 77 17.47 4.08 -0.82
C LEU A 77 18.46 2.91 -1.02
N LYS A 78 19.72 3.07 -0.59
CA LYS A 78 20.73 2.02 -0.66
C LYS A 78 20.34 0.80 0.17
N ARG A 79 19.77 0.99 1.38
CA ARG A 79 19.30 -0.10 2.23
C ARG A 79 18.09 -0.81 1.62
N PHE A 80 17.13 -0.06 1.09
CA PHE A 80 15.95 -0.58 0.42
C PHE A 80 16.32 -1.51 -0.76
N PHE A 81 17.18 -1.06 -1.66
CA PHE A 81 17.63 -1.88 -2.80
C PHE A 81 18.56 -3.05 -2.42
N ARG A 82 19.09 -3.07 -1.19
CA ARG A 82 19.85 -4.21 -0.68
C ARG A 82 18.94 -5.37 -0.25
N SER A 83 17.70 -5.10 0.13
CA SER A 83 16.71 -6.11 0.50
C SER A 83 16.17 -6.80 -0.76
N ARG A 84 16.29 -8.12 -0.84
CA ARG A 84 15.76 -8.90 -1.97
C ARG A 84 14.24 -8.81 -2.07
N LEU A 85 13.55 -8.85 -0.92
CA LEU A 85 12.09 -8.76 -0.86
C LEU A 85 11.59 -7.41 -1.37
N SER A 86 12.26 -6.32 -0.98
CA SER A 86 11.90 -4.97 -1.46
C SER A 86 12.03 -4.83 -2.98
N VAL A 87 13.10 -5.40 -3.55
CA VAL A 87 13.32 -5.37 -5.00
C VAL A 87 12.27 -6.22 -5.72
N VAL A 88 11.94 -7.41 -5.21
CA VAL A 88 10.86 -8.25 -5.76
C VAL A 88 9.52 -7.52 -5.68
N GLY A 89 9.16 -6.94 -4.53
CA GLY A 89 7.94 -6.16 -4.38
C GLY A 89 7.86 -4.99 -5.35
N LEU A 90 8.95 -4.22 -5.48
CA LEU A 90 9.02 -3.10 -6.43
C LEU A 90 8.89 -3.57 -7.89
N SER A 91 9.50 -4.71 -8.25
CA SER A 91 9.40 -5.28 -9.59
C SER A 91 7.98 -5.72 -9.92
N ILE A 92 7.29 -6.39 -8.97
CA ILE A 92 5.88 -6.78 -9.12
C ILE A 92 5.00 -5.53 -9.24
N PHE A 93 5.20 -4.54 -8.38
CA PHE A 93 4.44 -3.28 -8.43
C PHE A 93 4.61 -2.57 -9.77
N LEU A 94 5.85 -2.48 -10.26
CA LEU A 94 6.15 -1.85 -11.55
C LEU A 94 5.49 -2.63 -12.71
N ALA A 95 5.53 -3.96 -12.67
CA ALA A 95 4.85 -4.79 -13.67
C ALA A 95 3.34 -4.57 -13.66
N VAL A 96 2.70 -4.58 -12.47
CA VAL A 96 1.27 -4.30 -12.30
C VAL A 96 0.91 -2.89 -12.79
N LEU A 97 1.73 -1.90 -12.46
CA LEU A 97 1.53 -0.51 -12.88
C LEU A 97 1.65 -0.36 -14.40
N LEU A 98 2.71 -0.89 -15.00
CA LEU A 98 2.92 -0.83 -16.45
C LEU A 98 1.81 -1.58 -17.19
N PHE A 99 1.42 -2.75 -16.71
CA PHE A 99 0.32 -3.52 -17.28
C PHE A 99 -1.00 -2.74 -17.24
N SER A 100 -1.33 -2.12 -16.11
CA SER A 100 -2.60 -1.40 -15.93
C SER A 100 -2.65 -0.07 -16.68
N PHE A 101 -1.54 0.65 -16.81
CA PHE A 101 -1.53 1.99 -17.42
C PHE A 101 -1.09 1.99 -18.89
N LEU A 102 -0.12 1.18 -19.26
CA LEU A 102 0.39 1.10 -20.62
C LEU A 102 -0.27 -0.01 -21.42
N GLY A 103 -0.72 -1.09 -20.77
CA GLY A 103 -1.37 -2.22 -21.44
C GLY A 103 -2.51 -1.83 -22.39
N PRO A 104 -3.46 -0.96 -21.97
CA PRO A 104 -4.55 -0.52 -22.84
C PRO A 104 -4.12 0.16 -24.15
N LEU A 105 -2.89 0.68 -24.23
CA LEU A 105 -2.35 1.28 -25.46
C LEU A 105 -1.99 0.24 -26.54
N PHE A 106 -1.81 -1.02 -26.15
CA PHE A 106 -1.41 -2.11 -27.04
C PHE A 106 -2.55 -3.05 -27.43
N VAL A 107 -3.75 -2.81 -26.91
CA VAL A 107 -4.94 -3.64 -27.15
C VAL A 107 -5.96 -2.83 -27.93
N ALA A 108 -6.66 -3.48 -28.85
CA ALA A 108 -7.65 -2.81 -29.68
C ALA A 108 -8.98 -2.53 -28.97
N TRP A 109 -9.36 -3.35 -27.96
CA TRP A 109 -10.61 -3.23 -27.22
C TRP A 109 -10.59 -2.09 -26.21
N GLU A 110 -11.76 -1.47 -26.02
CA GLU A 110 -11.97 -0.43 -24.99
C GLU A 110 -12.64 -1.01 -23.73
N GLU A 111 -12.58 -0.30 -22.59
CA GLU A 111 -13.10 -0.75 -21.30
C GLU A 111 -14.59 -1.12 -21.33
N THR A 112 -15.40 -0.33 -22.03
CA THR A 112 -16.85 -0.41 -22.09
C THR A 112 -17.35 -1.10 -23.37
N GLU A 113 -16.43 -1.50 -24.25
CA GLU A 113 -16.73 -2.11 -25.51
C GLU A 113 -17.07 -3.60 -25.32
N ARG A 114 -18.15 -4.04 -25.96
CA ARG A 114 -18.61 -5.43 -25.95
C ARG A 114 -18.41 -6.08 -27.29
N ASP A 115 -18.20 -7.37 -27.30
CA ASP A 115 -18.13 -8.14 -28.52
C ASP A 115 -19.54 -8.20 -29.16
N THR A 116 -19.66 -7.65 -30.36
CA THR A 116 -20.92 -7.60 -31.14
C THR A 116 -21.11 -8.80 -32.05
N SER A 117 -20.22 -9.80 -32.01
CA SER A 117 -20.43 -11.06 -32.68
C SER A 117 -21.59 -11.82 -31.97
N VAL A 118 -22.74 -11.83 -32.62
CA VAL A 118 -23.98 -12.31 -32.02
C VAL A 118 -23.97 -13.85 -31.91
N SER A 119 -24.19 -14.37 -30.70
CA SER A 119 -24.60 -15.73 -30.45
C SER A 119 -26.12 -15.77 -30.35
N HIS A 120 -26.77 -16.53 -31.25
CA HIS A 120 -28.22 -16.71 -31.22
C HIS A 120 -28.58 -17.84 -30.24
N ASP A 121 -28.81 -17.46 -28.98
CA ASP A 121 -29.41 -18.42 -28.04
C ASP A 121 -30.92 -18.38 -28.11
N VAL A 122 -31.53 -19.57 -28.25
CA VAL A 122 -32.98 -19.73 -28.26
C VAL A 122 -33.45 -19.90 -26.82
N SER A 123 -34.19 -18.93 -26.30
CA SER A 123 -34.86 -19.08 -25.00
C SER A 123 -36.27 -19.60 -25.16
N PHE A 124 -36.59 -20.63 -24.39
CA PHE A 124 -37.94 -21.17 -24.29
C PHE A 124 -38.55 -20.75 -22.95
N SER A 125 -39.61 -19.95 -22.94
CA SER A 125 -40.39 -19.71 -21.74
C SER A 125 -41.79 -20.31 -21.94
N GLN A 126 -42.19 -21.21 -21.02
CA GLN A 126 -43.52 -21.79 -21.02
C GLN A 126 -44.35 -21.08 -19.92
N GLN A 127 -45.44 -20.41 -20.32
CA GLN A 127 -46.43 -19.88 -19.40
C GLN A 127 -47.71 -20.68 -19.51
N VAL A 128 -48.29 -21.02 -18.37
CA VAL A 128 -49.59 -21.67 -18.31
C VAL A 128 -50.64 -20.61 -18.11
N GLU A 129 -51.46 -20.38 -19.10
CA GLU A 129 -52.58 -19.46 -19.04
C GLU A 129 -53.88 -20.19 -18.82
N LYS A 130 -54.82 -19.55 -18.08
CA LYS A 130 -56.15 -20.07 -17.82
C LYS A 130 -57.16 -19.16 -18.51
N ASP A 131 -57.99 -19.75 -19.32
CA ASP A 131 -59.05 -19.01 -19.97
C ASP A 131 -60.42 -19.73 -19.77
N LYS A 132 -61.50 -19.06 -20.06
CA LYS A 132 -62.87 -19.58 -19.95
C LYS A 132 -63.51 -19.63 -21.31
N ASN A 133 -64.11 -20.79 -21.62
CA ASN A 133 -64.96 -20.93 -22.81
C ASN A 133 -66.28 -20.14 -22.67
N GLU A 134 -66.96 -19.93 -23.76
CA GLU A 134 -68.30 -19.32 -23.77
C GLU A 134 -69.30 -20.07 -22.86
N ASP A 135 -69.08 -21.32 -22.58
CA ASP A 135 -69.88 -22.17 -21.66
C ASP A 135 -69.45 -22.06 -20.20
N GLY A 136 -68.47 -21.20 -19.89
CA GLY A 136 -67.95 -20.93 -18.55
C GLY A 136 -66.92 -21.92 -17.98
N ASN A 137 -66.55 -22.96 -18.75
CA ASN A 137 -65.54 -23.93 -18.34
C ASN A 137 -64.14 -23.36 -18.43
N VAL A 138 -63.35 -23.56 -17.37
CA VAL A 138 -61.94 -23.13 -17.29
C VAL A 138 -61.08 -24.18 -17.96
N TYR A 139 -60.28 -23.77 -18.92
CA TYR A 139 -59.25 -24.65 -19.53
C TYR A 139 -57.86 -23.99 -19.33
N GLU A 140 -56.85 -24.85 -19.16
CA GLU A 140 -55.47 -24.45 -19.04
C GLU A 140 -54.77 -24.78 -20.35
N TYR A 141 -54.07 -23.81 -20.92
CA TYR A 141 -53.21 -24.00 -22.08
C TYR A 141 -51.81 -23.48 -21.83
N SER A 142 -50.80 -24.14 -22.35
CA SER A 142 -49.42 -23.70 -22.25
C SER A 142 -49.05 -22.93 -23.50
N VAL A 143 -48.66 -21.65 -23.31
CA VAL A 143 -48.10 -20.84 -24.37
C VAL A 143 -46.59 -20.97 -24.28
N VAL A 144 -45.97 -21.44 -25.35
CA VAL A 144 -44.52 -21.51 -25.45
C VAL A 144 -44.04 -20.27 -26.20
N PHE A 145 -43.41 -19.34 -25.50
CA PHE A 145 -42.76 -18.21 -26.14
C PHE A 145 -41.36 -18.65 -26.56
N VAL A 146 -41.09 -18.58 -27.87
CA VAL A 146 -39.74 -18.78 -28.42
C VAL A 146 -39.15 -17.39 -28.63
N GLY A 147 -38.24 -16.96 -27.75
CA GLY A 147 -37.52 -15.73 -27.88
C GLY A 147 -36.09 -15.99 -28.37
N TYR A 148 -35.67 -15.25 -29.37
CA TYR A 148 -34.22 -15.16 -29.67
C TYR A 148 -33.62 -14.15 -28.75
N ILE A 149 -32.71 -14.58 -27.87
CA ILE A 149 -31.88 -13.67 -27.09
C ILE A 149 -30.65 -13.41 -27.94
N GLU A 150 -30.53 -12.18 -28.48
CA GLU A 150 -29.28 -11.71 -29.00
C GLU A 150 -28.33 -11.53 -27.80
N SER A 151 -27.57 -12.54 -27.47
CA SER A 151 -26.52 -12.43 -26.50
C SER A 151 -25.25 -12.02 -27.22
N LEU A 152 -24.66 -10.92 -26.75
CA LEU A 152 -23.35 -10.48 -27.14
C LEU A 152 -22.35 -11.52 -26.67
N ASN A 153 -21.79 -12.30 -27.58
CA ASN A 153 -20.80 -13.38 -27.44
C ASN A 153 -20.23 -13.61 -26.00
N PRO A 154 -21.05 -14.16 -25.09
CA PRO A 154 -20.63 -14.41 -23.71
C PRO A 154 -19.66 -15.57 -23.66
N HIS A 155 -18.69 -15.48 -22.77
CA HIS A 155 -17.71 -16.54 -22.50
C HIS A 155 -16.96 -17.04 -23.76
N ALA A 156 -16.63 -16.12 -24.69
CA ALA A 156 -15.80 -16.49 -25.83
C ALA A 156 -14.46 -17.05 -25.35
N PRO A 157 -13.95 -18.11 -25.94
CA PRO A 157 -12.69 -18.71 -25.54
C PRO A 157 -11.50 -17.76 -25.72
N ALA A 158 -10.43 -17.99 -24.96
CA ALA A 158 -9.18 -17.27 -25.15
C ALA A 158 -8.65 -17.45 -26.57
N PHE A 159 -7.96 -16.43 -27.08
CA PHE A 159 -7.39 -16.36 -28.42
C PHE A 159 -8.39 -16.44 -29.56
N THR A 160 -9.64 -16.01 -29.35
CA THR A 160 -10.67 -15.87 -30.39
C THR A 160 -10.76 -14.44 -30.90
N TYR A 161 -11.28 -14.28 -32.11
CA TYR A 161 -11.55 -12.98 -32.71
C TYR A 161 -13.03 -12.62 -32.53
N GLY A 162 -13.27 -11.48 -31.86
CA GLY A 162 -14.59 -10.87 -31.77
C GLY A 162 -14.76 -9.71 -32.75
N THR A 163 -15.96 -9.17 -32.82
CA THR A 163 -16.32 -8.02 -33.66
C THR A 163 -16.58 -6.83 -32.76
N ARG A 164 -15.82 -5.76 -32.96
CA ARG A 164 -15.95 -4.50 -32.26
C ARG A 164 -17.18 -3.72 -32.73
N SER A 165 -17.60 -2.74 -31.95
CA SER A 165 -18.71 -1.82 -32.29
C SER A 165 -18.52 -1.07 -33.60
N ASN A 166 -17.27 -0.89 -34.06
CA ASN A 166 -16.93 -0.27 -35.34
C ASN A 166 -16.90 -1.29 -36.52
N GLY A 167 -17.21 -2.57 -36.27
CA GLY A 167 -17.17 -3.63 -37.27
C GLY A 167 -15.80 -4.25 -37.54
N GLU A 168 -14.75 -3.77 -36.87
CA GLU A 168 -13.41 -4.36 -36.98
C GLU A 168 -13.30 -5.66 -36.16
N ARG A 169 -12.47 -6.59 -36.62
CA ARG A 169 -12.15 -7.79 -35.85
C ARG A 169 -10.95 -7.55 -34.95
N ALA A 170 -11.08 -7.89 -33.68
CA ALA A 170 -10.01 -7.81 -32.71
C ALA A 170 -9.88 -9.11 -31.89
N LEU A 171 -8.67 -9.42 -31.45
CA LEU A 171 -8.35 -10.63 -30.71
C LEU A 171 -8.71 -10.46 -29.23
N HIS A 172 -9.43 -11.43 -28.67
CA HIS A 172 -9.60 -11.62 -27.23
C HIS A 172 -8.49 -12.51 -26.67
N VAL A 173 -7.59 -11.93 -25.89
CA VAL A 173 -6.43 -12.67 -25.33
C VAL A 173 -6.88 -13.71 -24.29
N LEU A 174 -7.78 -13.32 -23.40
CA LEU A 174 -8.32 -14.18 -22.33
C LEU A 174 -9.78 -14.57 -22.55
N GLY A 175 -10.39 -14.14 -23.66
CA GLY A 175 -11.80 -14.34 -23.95
C GLY A 175 -12.68 -13.21 -23.43
N THR A 176 -14.00 -13.47 -23.39
CA THR A 176 -15.00 -12.51 -22.91
C THR A 176 -15.69 -13.02 -21.64
N ASP A 177 -16.18 -12.09 -20.82
CA ASP A 177 -16.99 -12.40 -19.66
C ASP A 177 -18.47 -12.69 -20.05
N LYS A 178 -19.32 -12.99 -19.07
CA LYS A 178 -20.74 -13.28 -19.27
C LYS A 178 -21.52 -12.13 -19.96
N ASP A 179 -21.03 -10.91 -19.88
CA ASP A 179 -21.65 -9.71 -20.44
C ASP A 179 -21.01 -9.30 -21.80
N GLY A 180 -20.07 -10.12 -22.32
CA GLY A 180 -19.39 -9.91 -23.60
C GLY A 180 -18.23 -8.90 -23.57
N TYR A 181 -17.75 -8.52 -22.38
CA TYR A 181 -16.58 -7.65 -22.24
C TYR A 181 -15.28 -8.45 -22.33
N ASP A 182 -14.25 -7.88 -22.95
CA ASP A 182 -12.91 -8.48 -23.00
C ASP A 182 -12.28 -8.55 -21.59
N ILE A 183 -11.97 -9.76 -21.13
CA ILE A 183 -11.43 -10.03 -19.79
C ILE A 183 -10.06 -9.40 -19.63
N PHE A 184 -9.18 -9.50 -20.63
CA PHE A 184 -7.82 -9.00 -20.55
C PHE A 184 -7.77 -7.47 -20.40
N VAL A 185 -8.63 -6.79 -21.16
CA VAL A 185 -8.79 -5.33 -21.05
C VAL A 185 -9.37 -4.93 -19.70
N ARG A 186 -10.41 -5.62 -19.25
CA ARG A 186 -11.01 -5.32 -17.94
C ARG A 186 -10.07 -5.51 -16.76
N ILE A 187 -9.11 -6.45 -16.84
CA ILE A 187 -8.06 -6.60 -15.81
C ILE A 187 -7.13 -5.39 -15.82
N MET A 188 -6.76 -4.85 -16.98
CA MET A 188 -5.92 -3.66 -17.08
C MET A 188 -6.61 -2.44 -16.48
N TYR A 189 -7.82 -2.15 -16.92
CA TYR A 189 -8.59 -1.00 -16.42
C TYR A 189 -9.00 -1.18 -14.94
N GLY A 190 -9.37 -2.40 -14.53
CA GLY A 190 -9.65 -2.72 -13.14
C GLY A 190 -8.44 -2.52 -12.22
N GLY A 191 -7.26 -2.95 -12.67
CA GLY A 191 -6.00 -2.68 -11.95
C GLY A 191 -5.70 -1.18 -11.86
N ARG A 192 -5.89 -0.43 -12.94
CA ARG A 192 -5.73 1.03 -12.97
C ARG A 192 -6.69 1.71 -12.00
N MET A 193 -7.97 1.33 -12.01
CA MET A 193 -9.00 1.86 -11.12
C MET A 193 -8.67 1.60 -9.66
N SER A 194 -8.35 0.33 -9.30
CA SER A 194 -8.00 -0.05 -7.92
C SER A 194 -6.75 0.66 -7.42
N LEU A 195 -5.71 0.84 -8.26
CA LEU A 195 -4.50 1.59 -7.91
C LEU A 195 -4.81 3.07 -7.65
N ILE A 196 -5.49 3.76 -8.59
CA ILE A 196 -5.84 5.19 -8.44
C ILE A 196 -6.68 5.40 -7.18
N LEU A 197 -7.73 4.59 -6.98
CA LEU A 197 -8.60 4.68 -5.82
C LEU A 197 -7.81 4.52 -4.52
N SER A 198 -6.97 3.48 -4.44
CA SER A 198 -6.19 3.20 -3.24
C SER A 198 -5.21 4.33 -2.92
N PHE A 199 -4.49 4.87 -3.92
CA PHE A 199 -3.59 6.00 -3.71
C PHE A 199 -4.34 7.24 -3.21
N MET A 200 -5.50 7.56 -3.80
CA MET A 200 -6.30 8.73 -3.39
C MET A 200 -6.85 8.57 -1.98
N VAL A 201 -7.41 7.41 -1.65
CA VAL A 201 -7.94 7.11 -0.31
C VAL A 201 -6.83 7.20 0.74
N VAL A 202 -5.68 6.54 0.49
CA VAL A 202 -4.54 6.54 1.42
C VAL A 202 -3.99 7.94 1.62
N LEU A 203 -3.85 8.73 0.56
CA LEU A 203 -3.37 10.10 0.64
C LEU A 203 -4.30 10.95 1.51
N VAL A 204 -5.61 10.91 1.24
CA VAL A 204 -6.58 11.76 1.94
C VAL A 204 -6.72 11.35 3.41
N TYR A 205 -6.87 10.05 3.73
CA TYR A 205 -6.97 9.64 5.12
C TYR A 205 -5.68 9.89 5.91
N THR A 206 -4.51 9.81 5.25
CA THR A 206 -3.24 10.14 5.89
C THR A 206 -3.15 11.63 6.20
N LEU A 207 -3.53 12.50 5.27
CA LEU A 207 -3.57 13.94 5.53
C LEU A 207 -4.47 14.30 6.70
N ILE A 208 -5.69 13.74 6.76
CA ILE A 208 -6.62 13.93 7.88
C ILE A 208 -5.97 13.42 9.19
N GLY A 209 -5.41 12.19 9.15
CA GLY A 209 -4.79 11.57 10.31
C GLY A 209 -3.58 12.35 10.83
N VAL A 210 -2.73 12.90 9.94
CA VAL A 210 -1.57 13.73 10.30
C VAL A 210 -2.01 15.04 10.94
N VAL A 211 -3.00 15.72 10.37
CA VAL A 211 -3.49 16.99 10.91
C VAL A 211 -4.13 16.78 12.29
N LEU A 212 -5.10 15.87 12.39
CA LEU A 212 -5.82 15.64 13.65
C LEU A 212 -4.94 14.97 14.71
N GLY A 213 -4.13 13.98 14.34
CA GLY A 213 -3.18 13.34 15.23
C GLY A 213 -2.07 14.30 15.68
N GLY A 214 -1.62 15.19 14.79
CA GLY A 214 -0.69 16.26 15.07
C GLY A 214 -1.22 17.24 16.13
N LEU A 215 -2.45 17.72 15.93
CA LEU A 215 -3.11 18.61 16.89
C LEU A 215 -3.33 17.93 18.24
N ALA A 216 -3.85 16.69 18.25
CA ALA A 216 -4.08 15.93 19.46
C ALA A 216 -2.77 15.69 20.25
N GLY A 217 -1.70 15.23 19.56
CA GLY A 217 -0.42 14.94 20.20
C GLY A 217 0.32 16.19 20.70
N TYR A 218 0.23 17.31 19.94
CA TYR A 218 0.93 18.54 20.31
C TYR A 218 0.24 19.28 21.45
N PHE A 219 -1.05 19.59 21.35
CA PHE A 219 -1.76 20.38 22.35
C PHE A 219 -2.09 19.58 23.61
N GLY A 220 -2.44 18.30 23.47
CA GLY A 220 -2.88 17.47 24.59
C GLY A 220 -4.20 17.94 25.20
N GLY A 221 -4.45 17.58 26.48
CA GLY A 221 -5.59 18.06 27.25
C GLY A 221 -6.95 17.90 26.56
N TRP A 222 -7.72 18.98 26.49
CA TRP A 222 -9.06 18.97 25.89
C TRP A 222 -9.08 18.67 24.39
N VAL A 223 -8.10 19.16 23.63
CA VAL A 223 -7.99 18.92 22.18
C VAL A 223 -7.79 17.43 21.93
N ASP A 224 -6.84 16.83 22.63
CA ASP A 224 -6.58 15.40 22.56
C ASP A 224 -7.82 14.59 22.96
N MET A 225 -8.46 14.94 24.07
CA MET A 225 -9.64 14.23 24.56
C MET A 225 -10.80 14.24 23.54
N ILE A 226 -11.10 15.37 22.90
CA ILE A 226 -12.18 15.48 21.92
C ILE A 226 -11.84 14.66 20.67
N ILE A 227 -10.64 14.83 20.10
CA ILE A 227 -10.24 14.12 18.89
C ILE A 227 -10.24 12.61 19.13
N MET A 228 -9.64 12.15 20.26
CA MET A 228 -9.62 10.73 20.57
C MET A 228 -11.01 10.16 20.85
N ARG A 229 -11.94 10.94 21.39
CA ARG A 229 -13.33 10.49 21.57
C ARG A 229 -14.01 10.24 20.22
N ILE A 230 -13.80 11.12 19.23
CA ILE A 230 -14.31 10.91 17.87
C ILE A 230 -13.68 9.66 17.26
N VAL A 231 -12.35 9.50 17.39
CA VAL A 231 -11.61 8.33 16.92
C VAL A 231 -12.15 7.04 17.56
N ASP A 232 -12.44 7.05 18.86
CA ASP A 232 -12.96 5.90 19.59
C ASP A 232 -14.39 5.54 19.13
N ILE A 233 -15.26 6.52 18.94
CA ILE A 233 -16.62 6.31 18.40
C ILE A 233 -16.55 5.65 17.03
N LEU A 234 -15.74 6.19 16.10
CA LEU A 234 -15.62 5.64 14.76
C LEU A 234 -15.07 4.21 14.75
N ASN A 235 -14.14 3.89 15.65
CA ASN A 235 -13.59 2.53 15.75
C ASN A 235 -14.54 1.53 16.44
N CYS A 236 -15.53 1.99 17.20
CA CYS A 236 -16.58 1.12 17.79
C CYS A 236 -17.59 0.66 16.74
N ILE A 237 -17.70 1.38 15.62
CA ILE A 237 -18.68 1.05 14.59
C ILE A 237 -18.07 0.02 13.64
N PRO A 238 -18.69 -1.16 13.47
CA PRO A 238 -18.16 -2.16 12.54
C PRO A 238 -18.27 -1.65 11.10
N SER A 239 -17.17 -1.71 10.36
CA SER A 239 -17.04 -1.12 9.02
C SER A 239 -17.98 -1.76 7.99
N LEU A 240 -18.12 -3.09 7.99
CA LEU A 240 -18.95 -3.79 7.01
C LEU A 240 -20.44 -3.38 7.06
N PRO A 241 -21.13 -3.34 8.22
CA PRO A 241 -22.51 -2.84 8.30
C PRO A 241 -22.68 -1.41 7.77
N ILE A 242 -21.75 -0.49 8.07
CA ILE A 242 -21.82 0.87 7.51
C ILE A 242 -21.76 0.83 5.99
N LEU A 243 -20.82 0.08 5.44
CA LEU A 243 -20.63 -0.03 4.00
C LEU A 243 -21.87 -0.62 3.31
N LEU A 244 -22.51 -1.63 3.92
CA LEU A 244 -23.76 -2.22 3.44
C LEU A 244 -24.91 -1.19 3.44
N ILE A 245 -25.04 -0.42 4.53
CA ILE A 245 -26.08 0.63 4.64
C ILE A 245 -25.85 1.71 3.58
N VAL A 246 -24.63 2.22 3.43
CA VAL A 246 -24.31 3.24 2.42
C VAL A 246 -24.55 2.71 1.00
N GLY A 247 -24.18 1.45 0.73
CA GLY A 247 -24.46 0.82 -0.55
C GLY A 247 -25.96 0.66 -0.83
N ALA A 248 -26.75 0.28 0.19
CA ALA A 248 -28.21 0.17 0.05
C ALA A 248 -28.86 1.56 -0.17
N ILE A 249 -28.44 2.60 0.55
CA ILE A 249 -28.91 3.98 0.34
C ILE A 249 -28.56 4.44 -1.09
N TYR A 250 -27.33 4.19 -1.53
CA TYR A 250 -26.90 4.54 -2.88
C TYR A 250 -27.80 3.91 -3.96
N ASN A 251 -28.06 2.60 -3.82
CA ASN A 251 -28.90 1.87 -4.77
C ASN A 251 -30.38 2.34 -4.76
N GLY A 252 -30.84 2.90 -3.63
CA GLY A 252 -32.21 3.42 -3.49
C GLY A 252 -32.39 4.86 -3.99
N LEU A 253 -31.31 5.59 -4.25
CA LEU A 253 -31.38 7.00 -4.66
C LEU A 253 -31.23 7.22 -6.17
N ASP A 254 -31.16 6.18 -6.99
CA ASP A 254 -30.96 6.23 -8.45
C ASP A 254 -29.87 7.21 -8.90
N LEU A 255 -28.75 7.24 -8.16
CA LEU A 255 -27.63 8.14 -8.43
C LEU A 255 -26.80 7.64 -9.64
N PRO A 256 -26.12 8.59 -10.36
CA PRO A 256 -25.30 8.22 -11.51
C PRO A 256 -24.22 7.19 -11.14
N PRO A 257 -24.00 6.13 -11.93
CA PRO A 257 -23.04 5.07 -11.63
C PRO A 257 -21.63 5.57 -11.32
N SER A 258 -21.18 6.62 -11.99
CA SER A 258 -19.87 7.24 -11.75
C SER A 258 -19.70 7.80 -10.33
N LEU A 259 -20.77 8.29 -9.71
CA LEU A 259 -20.74 8.85 -8.36
C LEU A 259 -20.47 7.76 -7.30
N ARG A 260 -20.82 6.51 -7.59
CA ARG A 260 -20.63 5.38 -6.68
C ARG A 260 -19.17 5.18 -6.27
N VAL A 261 -18.24 5.34 -7.20
CA VAL A 261 -16.80 5.24 -6.93
C VAL A 261 -16.36 6.32 -5.93
N TYR A 262 -16.82 7.55 -6.11
CA TYR A 262 -16.48 8.67 -5.20
C TYR A 262 -17.08 8.49 -3.80
N VAL A 263 -18.32 8.00 -3.71
CA VAL A 263 -18.96 7.67 -2.43
C VAL A 263 -18.15 6.58 -1.70
N MET A 264 -17.76 5.52 -2.41
CA MET A 264 -16.92 4.46 -1.87
C MET A 264 -15.58 4.99 -1.35
N MET A 265 -14.90 5.86 -2.12
CA MET A 265 -13.67 6.53 -1.68
C MET A 265 -13.88 7.34 -0.42
N GLY A 266 -14.98 8.10 -0.33
CA GLY A 266 -15.33 8.91 0.84
C GLY A 266 -15.53 8.06 2.08
N VAL A 267 -16.27 6.96 1.98
CA VAL A 267 -16.53 6.06 3.10
C VAL A 267 -15.26 5.33 3.57
N LEU A 268 -14.47 4.79 2.63
CA LEU A 268 -13.18 4.18 2.96
C LEU A 268 -12.24 5.17 3.67
N THR A 269 -12.19 6.41 3.18
CA THR A 269 -11.41 7.48 3.82
C THR A 269 -11.89 7.77 5.23
N LEU A 270 -13.22 7.91 5.40
CA LEU A 270 -13.85 8.22 6.70
C LEU A 270 -13.57 7.13 7.74
N LEU A 271 -13.51 5.88 7.33
CA LEU A 271 -13.26 4.76 8.24
C LEU A 271 -11.76 4.51 8.50
N SER A 272 -10.86 4.97 7.63
CA SER A 272 -9.43 4.63 7.71
C SER A 272 -8.57 5.65 8.46
N TRP A 273 -8.93 6.97 8.48
CA TRP A 273 -8.13 8.01 9.11
C TRP A 273 -7.91 7.84 10.62
N PRO A 274 -8.83 7.22 11.44
CA PRO A 274 -8.63 7.07 12.87
C PRO A 274 -7.37 6.29 13.26
N GLY A 275 -7.01 5.27 12.47
CA GLY A 275 -5.79 4.48 12.68
C GLY A 275 -4.53 5.33 12.54
N THR A 276 -4.45 6.12 11.46
CA THR A 276 -3.33 7.04 11.21
C THR A 276 -3.27 8.16 12.25
N CYS A 277 -4.42 8.69 12.66
CA CYS A 277 -4.50 9.71 13.71
C CYS A 277 -3.88 9.22 15.03
N ARG A 278 -4.22 8.01 15.48
CA ARG A 278 -3.61 7.41 16.69
C ARG A 278 -2.11 7.21 16.56
N LEU A 279 -1.65 6.73 15.41
CA LEU A 279 -0.23 6.55 15.14
C LEU A 279 0.53 7.87 15.24
N VAL A 280 0.07 8.90 14.54
CA VAL A 280 0.71 10.22 14.52
C VAL A 280 0.69 10.86 15.91
N ARG A 281 -0.46 10.81 16.61
CA ARG A 281 -0.57 11.30 17.99
C ARG A 281 0.47 10.65 18.91
N GLY A 282 0.58 9.31 18.88
CA GLY A 282 1.55 8.58 19.68
C GLY A 282 2.99 8.99 19.42
N GLN A 283 3.35 9.15 18.15
CA GLN A 283 4.68 9.62 17.76
C GLN A 283 4.95 11.07 18.22
N ILE A 284 3.99 11.96 18.03
CA ILE A 284 4.15 13.38 18.41
C ILE A 284 4.24 13.56 19.92
N LEU A 285 3.47 12.78 20.71
CA LEU A 285 3.60 12.79 22.18
C LEU A 285 5.02 12.44 22.62
N PHE A 286 5.64 11.43 21.98
CA PHE A 286 7.02 11.05 22.27
C PHE A 286 8.02 12.11 21.80
N LEU A 287 7.84 12.63 20.58
CA LEU A 287 8.81 13.56 19.98
C LEU A 287 8.79 14.95 20.65
N ARG A 288 7.66 15.41 21.17
CA ARG A 288 7.56 16.72 21.80
C ARG A 288 8.36 16.82 23.13
N GLU A 289 8.64 15.67 23.76
CA GLU A 289 9.41 15.59 25.02
C GLU A 289 10.94 15.49 24.76
N GLN A 290 11.38 15.47 23.51
CA GLN A 290 12.78 15.39 23.15
C GLN A 290 13.51 16.73 23.37
N GLU A 291 14.80 16.67 23.70
CA GLU A 291 15.64 17.83 24.01
C GLU A 291 15.63 18.93 22.94
N TYR A 292 15.60 18.54 21.66
CA TYR A 292 15.55 19.53 20.56
C TYR A 292 14.23 20.32 20.54
N MET A 293 13.14 19.76 21.06
CA MET A 293 11.87 20.48 21.18
C MET A 293 11.88 21.44 22.35
N VAL A 294 12.50 21.06 23.47
CA VAL A 294 12.75 21.97 24.61
C VAL A 294 13.60 23.16 24.17
N ALA A 295 14.65 22.92 23.37
CA ALA A 295 15.46 23.99 22.79
C ALA A 295 14.64 24.89 21.84
N ALA A 296 13.74 24.30 21.00
CA ALA A 296 12.86 25.06 20.11
C ALA A 296 11.86 25.93 20.89
N ASP A 297 11.43 25.48 22.08
CA ASP A 297 10.57 26.25 22.98
C ASP A 297 11.34 27.41 23.62
N ALA A 298 12.55 27.18 24.07
CA ALA A 298 13.43 28.22 24.63
C ALA A 298 13.77 29.32 23.59
N LEU A 299 13.87 28.94 22.30
CA LEU A 299 14.09 29.87 21.18
C LEU A 299 12.80 30.58 20.72
N GLY A 300 11.66 30.33 21.34
CA GLY A 300 10.38 30.99 21.04
C GLY A 300 9.77 30.62 19.67
N PHE A 301 10.05 29.44 19.14
CA PHE A 301 9.46 29.04 17.86
C PHE A 301 7.93 28.90 17.96
N GLY A 302 7.22 29.48 16.98
CA GLY A 302 5.76 29.38 16.90
C GLY A 302 5.28 27.94 16.68
N VAL A 303 4.08 27.63 17.16
CA VAL A 303 3.45 26.28 17.13
C VAL A 303 3.47 25.64 15.74
N GLY A 304 3.06 26.38 14.71
CA GLY A 304 3.05 25.85 13.34
C GLY A 304 4.45 25.43 12.87
N ARG A 305 5.49 26.21 13.20
CA ARG A 305 6.87 25.88 12.86
C ARG A 305 7.33 24.61 13.58
N LYS A 306 6.98 24.43 14.86
CA LYS A 306 7.31 23.25 15.64
C LYS A 306 6.64 22.00 15.06
N ILE A 307 5.35 22.06 14.75
CA ILE A 307 4.62 20.93 14.17
C ILE A 307 5.14 20.57 12.78
N PHE A 308 5.07 21.51 11.82
CA PHE A 308 5.33 21.18 10.42
C PHE A 308 6.79 21.08 10.04
N LYS A 309 7.71 21.79 10.74
CA LYS A 309 9.14 21.78 10.42
C LYS A 309 9.96 20.83 11.28
N HIS A 310 9.50 20.51 12.48
CA HIS A 310 10.24 19.66 13.42
C HIS A 310 9.55 18.34 13.72
N LEU A 311 8.26 18.32 14.08
CA LEU A 311 7.58 17.10 14.48
C LEU A 311 7.17 16.24 13.29
N VAL A 312 6.40 16.76 12.34
CA VAL A 312 5.87 16.00 11.18
C VAL A 312 7.00 15.36 10.38
N PRO A 313 8.13 16.02 10.04
CA PRO A 313 9.21 15.34 9.29
C PRO A 313 9.84 14.16 10.04
N ASN A 314 9.86 14.20 11.38
CA ASN A 314 10.37 13.10 12.19
C ASN A 314 9.38 11.93 12.30
N VAL A 315 8.08 12.16 12.09
CA VAL A 315 7.05 11.12 11.99
C VAL A 315 7.01 10.49 10.58
N MET A 316 7.49 11.19 9.54
CA MET A 316 7.41 10.76 8.14
C MET A 316 7.94 9.34 7.87
N PRO A 317 9.05 8.87 8.45
CA PRO A 317 9.51 7.51 8.24
C PRO A 317 8.46 6.46 8.59
N GLN A 318 7.84 6.60 9.76
CA GLN A 318 6.79 5.69 10.22
C GLN A 318 5.51 5.83 9.39
N LEU A 319 5.17 7.06 8.96
CA LEU A 319 4.02 7.31 8.09
C LEU A 319 4.18 6.67 6.72
N ILE A 320 5.34 6.78 6.08
CA ILE A 320 5.60 6.19 4.75
C ILE A 320 5.39 4.68 4.79
N VAL A 321 5.90 4.00 5.83
CA VAL A 321 5.67 2.56 6.04
C VAL A 321 4.19 2.27 6.19
N SER A 322 3.48 3.01 7.07
CA SER A 322 2.05 2.83 7.33
C SER A 322 1.21 3.08 6.07
N MET A 323 1.54 4.11 5.28
CA MET A 323 0.88 4.41 4.01
C MET A 323 1.06 3.28 3.00
N THR A 324 2.28 2.77 2.86
CA THR A 324 2.58 1.71 1.88
C THR A 324 1.80 0.43 2.20
N LEU A 325 1.79 0.01 3.47
CA LEU A 325 0.98 -1.13 3.92
C LEU A 325 -0.53 -0.84 3.78
N GLY A 326 -0.93 0.42 4.02
CA GLY A 326 -2.29 0.90 3.84
C GLY A 326 -2.79 0.79 2.40
N LEU A 327 -1.93 0.96 1.39
CA LEU A 327 -2.30 0.78 -0.03
C LEU A 327 -2.78 -0.65 -0.29
N GLY A 328 -2.04 -1.66 0.16
CA GLY A 328 -2.46 -3.06 0.02
C GLY A 328 -3.79 -3.35 0.73
N GLY A 329 -3.96 -2.84 1.95
CA GLY A 329 -5.20 -2.95 2.70
C GLY A 329 -6.40 -2.28 2.03
N THR A 330 -6.19 -1.12 1.41
CA THR A 330 -7.25 -0.38 0.69
C THR A 330 -7.67 -1.09 -0.60
N ILE A 331 -6.72 -1.66 -1.36
CA ILE A 331 -7.02 -2.49 -2.54
C ILE A 331 -7.89 -3.69 -2.14
N LEU A 332 -7.52 -4.37 -1.06
CA LEU A 332 -8.29 -5.51 -0.57
C LEU A 332 -9.70 -5.10 -0.09
N SER A 333 -9.80 -3.94 0.57
CA SER A 333 -11.10 -3.40 1.01
C SER A 333 -11.99 -3.02 -0.18
N GLU A 334 -11.43 -2.37 -1.22
CA GLU A 334 -12.13 -2.07 -2.46
C GLU A 334 -12.61 -3.35 -3.15
N ALA A 335 -11.73 -4.34 -3.30
CA ALA A 335 -12.08 -5.61 -3.91
C ALA A 335 -13.21 -6.33 -3.12
N THR A 336 -13.18 -6.29 -1.78
CA THR A 336 -14.22 -6.85 -0.93
C THR A 336 -15.56 -6.14 -1.12
N LEU A 337 -15.56 -4.80 -1.20
CA LEU A 337 -16.78 -4.02 -1.47
C LEU A 337 -17.35 -4.29 -2.84
N SER A 338 -16.50 -4.35 -3.85
CA SER A 338 -16.90 -4.68 -5.22
C SER A 338 -17.44 -6.12 -5.31
N TYR A 339 -16.82 -7.08 -4.59
CA TYR A 339 -17.32 -8.44 -4.46
C TYR A 339 -18.72 -8.48 -3.85
N LEU A 340 -19.00 -7.67 -2.84
CA LEU A 340 -20.32 -7.55 -2.22
C LEU A 340 -21.32 -6.71 -3.05
N SER A 341 -20.97 -6.35 -4.29
CA SER A 341 -21.77 -5.49 -5.18
C SER A 341 -22.02 -4.08 -4.63
N LEU A 342 -21.16 -3.63 -3.70
CA LEU A 342 -21.20 -2.29 -3.11
C LEU A 342 -20.13 -1.37 -3.70
N GLY A 343 -19.23 -1.91 -4.50
CA GLY A 343 -18.12 -1.22 -5.15
C GLY A 343 -18.49 -0.52 -6.45
N ALA A 344 -17.59 -0.60 -7.43
CA ALA A 344 -17.80 -0.02 -8.76
C ALA A 344 -19.04 -0.56 -9.44
N PRO A 345 -19.73 0.25 -10.28
CA PRO A 345 -20.83 -0.23 -11.13
C PRO A 345 -20.28 -1.17 -12.22
N LYS A 346 -21.18 -1.97 -12.84
CA LYS A 346 -20.78 -3.01 -13.81
C LYS A 346 -20.08 -2.45 -15.05
N GLU A 347 -20.39 -1.23 -15.41
CA GLU A 347 -19.83 -0.53 -16.56
C GLU A 347 -18.35 -0.15 -16.37
N ILE A 348 -17.94 0.03 -15.11
CA ILE A 348 -16.55 0.37 -14.76
C ILE A 348 -15.83 -0.92 -14.37
N ALA A 349 -14.70 -1.21 -15.02
CA ALA A 349 -13.89 -2.36 -14.68
C ALA A 349 -13.32 -2.24 -13.26
N SER A 350 -13.54 -3.26 -12.43
CA SER A 350 -12.94 -3.42 -11.10
C SER A 350 -12.54 -4.87 -10.91
N LEU A 351 -11.37 -5.11 -10.35
CA LEU A 351 -10.86 -6.45 -10.12
C LEU A 351 -11.77 -7.24 -9.18
N GLY A 352 -12.27 -6.61 -8.10
CA GLY A 352 -13.17 -7.25 -7.15
C GLY A 352 -14.52 -7.60 -7.75
N GLN A 353 -15.03 -6.76 -8.66
CA GLN A 353 -16.27 -7.02 -9.35
C GLN A 353 -16.15 -8.20 -10.33
N MET A 354 -15.04 -8.30 -11.08
CA MET A 354 -14.78 -9.44 -11.96
C MET A 354 -14.82 -10.75 -11.17
N VAL A 355 -14.18 -10.81 -10.01
CA VAL A 355 -14.25 -11.96 -9.12
C VAL A 355 -15.69 -12.23 -8.65
N SER A 356 -16.43 -11.19 -8.24
CA SER A 356 -17.82 -11.32 -7.79
C SER A 356 -18.76 -11.85 -8.86
N LEU A 357 -18.70 -11.28 -10.06
CA LEU A 357 -19.57 -11.67 -11.17
C LEU A 357 -19.39 -13.13 -11.54
N SER A 358 -18.14 -13.62 -11.51
CA SER A 358 -17.83 -14.99 -11.86
C SER A 358 -18.23 -16.00 -10.78
N THR A 359 -18.26 -15.60 -9.51
CA THR A 359 -18.62 -16.48 -8.39
C THR A 359 -20.13 -16.54 -8.10
N GLN A 360 -20.94 -15.74 -8.78
CA GLN A 360 -22.41 -15.76 -8.62
C GLN A 360 -23.08 -17.04 -9.14
N SER A 361 -22.40 -17.81 -10.01
CA SER A 361 -22.86 -19.07 -10.55
C SER A 361 -21.80 -20.14 -10.39
N MET A 362 -22.21 -21.33 -9.85
CA MET A 362 -21.32 -22.49 -9.76
C MET A 362 -20.81 -22.92 -11.15
N THR A 363 -21.63 -22.80 -12.17
CA THR A 363 -21.25 -23.12 -13.55
C THR A 363 -20.16 -22.22 -14.07
N ILE A 364 -20.24 -20.89 -13.82
CA ILE A 364 -19.22 -19.93 -14.24
C ILE A 364 -17.92 -20.20 -13.47
N MET A 365 -18.01 -20.43 -12.17
CA MET A 365 -16.86 -20.69 -11.33
C MET A 365 -16.08 -21.95 -11.76
N GLU A 366 -16.76 -22.99 -12.19
CA GLU A 366 -16.17 -24.28 -12.54
C GLU A 366 -15.68 -24.33 -14.00
N TYR A 367 -16.46 -23.83 -14.96
CA TYR A 367 -16.15 -23.96 -16.39
C TYR A 367 -15.44 -22.75 -16.99
N TYR A 368 -15.61 -21.52 -16.41
CA TYR A 368 -15.07 -20.27 -16.95
C TYR A 368 -14.04 -19.68 -16.01
N ILE A 369 -13.00 -20.44 -15.70
CA ILE A 369 -11.95 -20.05 -14.74
C ILE A 369 -11.21 -18.76 -15.14
N LEU A 370 -11.13 -18.44 -16.43
CA LEU A 370 -10.48 -17.23 -16.94
C LEU A 370 -11.25 -15.94 -16.62
N ASP A 371 -12.55 -16.04 -16.31
CA ASP A 371 -13.38 -14.87 -15.98
C ASP A 371 -12.98 -14.22 -14.66
N TRP A 372 -12.50 -15.01 -13.69
CA TRP A 372 -12.23 -14.52 -12.33
C TRP A 372 -10.81 -14.75 -11.82
N LEU A 373 -10.16 -15.86 -12.20
CA LEU A 373 -8.85 -16.22 -11.68
C LEU A 373 -7.77 -15.18 -11.99
N PRO A 374 -7.66 -14.64 -13.22
CA PRO A 374 -6.66 -13.63 -13.53
C PRO A 374 -6.86 -12.32 -12.74
N ALA A 375 -8.11 -11.90 -12.52
CA ALA A 375 -8.43 -10.75 -11.68
C ALA A 375 -8.03 -11.00 -10.21
N GLY A 376 -8.31 -12.20 -9.67
CA GLY A 376 -7.86 -12.62 -8.34
C GLY A 376 -6.34 -12.62 -8.20
N ILE A 377 -5.63 -13.17 -9.19
CA ILE A 377 -4.14 -13.13 -9.21
C ILE A 377 -3.63 -11.70 -9.20
N MET A 378 -4.24 -10.80 -9.99
CA MET A 378 -3.85 -9.41 -10.04
C MET A 378 -4.01 -8.70 -8.70
N ILE A 379 -5.10 -8.97 -7.96
CA ILE A 379 -5.31 -8.46 -6.58
C ILE A 379 -4.19 -8.96 -5.67
N ILE A 380 -3.90 -10.27 -5.69
CA ILE A 380 -2.85 -10.86 -4.86
C ILE A 380 -1.49 -10.23 -5.17
N LEU A 381 -1.13 -10.10 -6.45
CA LEU A 381 0.15 -9.49 -6.85
C LEU A 381 0.26 -8.04 -6.38
N ALA A 382 -0.80 -7.24 -6.52
CA ALA A 382 -0.82 -5.86 -6.06
C ALA A 382 -0.64 -5.76 -4.53
N VAL A 383 -1.38 -6.54 -3.75
CA VAL A 383 -1.30 -6.55 -2.28
C VAL A 383 0.08 -7.02 -1.79
N VAL A 384 0.59 -8.13 -2.36
CA VAL A 384 1.92 -8.66 -2.01
C VAL A 384 3.02 -7.67 -2.36
N ALA A 385 2.93 -6.99 -3.51
CA ALA A 385 3.87 -5.96 -3.91
C ALA A 385 3.97 -4.83 -2.87
N PHE A 386 2.82 -4.28 -2.45
CA PHE A 386 2.80 -3.21 -1.44
C PHE A 386 3.29 -3.68 -0.07
N ASN A 387 2.97 -4.91 0.35
CA ASN A 387 3.47 -5.46 1.61
C ASN A 387 5.00 -5.60 1.57
N PHE A 388 5.58 -6.15 0.50
CA PHE A 388 7.03 -6.29 0.38
C PHE A 388 7.75 -4.93 0.29
N ILE A 389 7.15 -3.93 -0.38
CA ILE A 389 7.67 -2.57 -0.40
C ILE A 389 7.60 -1.95 0.99
N GLY A 390 6.46 -2.11 1.69
CA GLY A 390 6.26 -1.58 3.04
C GLY A 390 7.24 -2.16 4.07
N ASP A 391 7.42 -3.47 4.06
CA ASP A 391 8.40 -4.15 4.93
C ASP A 391 9.83 -3.71 4.60
N GLY A 392 10.16 -3.60 3.32
CA GLY A 392 11.47 -3.12 2.89
C GLY A 392 11.75 -1.66 3.27
N LEU A 393 10.74 -0.79 3.21
CA LEU A 393 10.84 0.59 3.70
C LEU A 393 11.01 0.63 5.21
N ARG A 394 10.29 -0.21 5.95
CA ARG A 394 10.41 -0.34 7.40
C ARG A 394 11.84 -0.71 7.79
N ASP A 395 12.41 -1.74 7.16
CA ASP A 395 13.78 -2.19 7.42
C ASP A 395 14.82 -1.13 7.05
N ALA A 396 14.60 -0.41 5.94
CA ALA A 396 15.50 0.64 5.48
C ALA A 396 15.49 1.89 6.39
N LEU A 397 14.33 2.19 7.00
CA LEU A 397 14.12 3.36 7.86
C LEU A 397 14.46 3.07 9.35
N ASP A 398 14.59 1.80 9.76
CA ASP A 398 14.95 1.45 11.14
C ASP A 398 16.40 1.85 11.45
N PRO A 399 16.64 2.77 12.42
CA PRO A 399 17.99 3.21 12.80
C PRO A 399 18.79 2.13 13.53
N LYS A 400 18.12 1.13 14.14
CA LYS A 400 18.78 0.07 14.93
C LYS A 400 19.41 -1.02 14.07
N MET A 401 19.03 -1.14 12.81
CA MET A 401 19.63 -2.08 11.87
C MET A 401 21.01 -1.58 11.40
N LYS A 402 21.99 -1.59 12.30
CA LYS A 402 23.41 -1.45 11.96
C LYS A 402 23.91 -2.79 11.38
N ARG A 403 23.87 -2.95 10.06
CA ARG A 403 24.65 -3.97 9.35
C ARG A 403 25.29 -3.35 8.11
#